data_84a6502b3f9aedf6d3349f0ec61956b2
#
_entry.id   84a6502b3f9aedf6d3349f0ec61956b2
#
_cell.length_a   1.000
_cell.length_b   1.000
_cell.length_c   1.000
_cell.angle_alpha   90.00
_cell.angle_beta   90.00
_cell.angle_gamma   90.00
#
_symmetry.space_group_name_H-M   'P 1'
#
loop_
_entity.id
_entity.type
_entity.pdbx_description
1 polymer ?
#
loop_
_entity_poly.entity_id
_entity_poly.type
_entity_poly.pdbx_seq_one_letter_code
_entity_poly.pdbx_strand_id
1 'polypeptide(L)'
;MKIRLAAYLQPDSIVDGEGIRTVIWTQGCPHNCLGCHNPETHDLNGGALVDLEEVYEIIDSLEGQTGITFSGGDPFMQPKECSEIAKYARKKGYNIWAYTGYTYEQLLTLAKTRGEIMDFLKEIDVLVDGKFELAKKNYQAIFRGSYNQRIIDVASSLKEKKVVLVEKYNTNKKTTNRERQSGIYI
;
A
#
# COMPACT_ATOMS: atom_id res chain seq x y z
N MET A 1 4.31 22.48 3.50
CA MET A 1 5.12 21.24 3.27
C MET A 1 4.72 20.67 1.91
N LYS A 2 5.66 20.06 1.17
CA LYS A 2 5.35 19.52 -0.17
C LYS A 2 5.68 18.03 -0.25
N ILE A 3 4.81 17.29 -0.92
CA ILE A 3 5.03 15.88 -1.28
C ILE A 3 5.29 15.77 -2.80
N ARG A 4 6.11 14.83 -3.21
CA ARG A 4 6.33 14.52 -4.62
C ARG A 4 5.41 13.37 -5.05
N LEU A 5 4.51 13.66 -5.96
CA LEU A 5 3.51 12.74 -6.50
C LEU A 5 3.80 12.37 -7.95
N ALA A 6 3.57 11.11 -8.30
CA ALA A 6 3.68 10.60 -9.66
C ALA A 6 2.46 10.95 -10.52
N ALA A 7 1.30 11.06 -9.89
CA ALA A 7 0.03 11.39 -10.53
C ALA A 7 -0.90 12.11 -9.54
N TYR A 8 -2.00 12.66 -10.05
CA TYR A 8 -3.10 13.12 -9.21
C TYR A 8 -3.66 11.98 -8.37
N LEU A 9 -4.26 12.32 -7.22
CA LEU A 9 -4.96 11.37 -6.38
C LEU A 9 -6.04 10.65 -7.21
N GLN A 10 -6.05 9.32 -7.15
CA GLN A 10 -7.00 8.50 -7.88
C GLN A 10 -8.13 8.07 -6.95
N PRO A 11 -9.34 8.62 -7.06
CA PRO A 11 -10.50 8.16 -6.31
C PRO A 11 -11.03 6.82 -6.87
N ASP A 12 -11.95 6.21 -6.12
CA ASP A 12 -12.76 5.06 -6.53
C ASP A 12 -12.00 3.78 -6.89
N SER A 13 -10.79 3.60 -6.36
CA SER A 13 -10.09 2.33 -6.51
C SER A 13 -10.69 1.24 -5.61
N ILE A 14 -10.89 0.05 -6.18
CA ILE A 14 -11.34 -1.17 -5.50
C ILE A 14 -10.29 -2.28 -5.51
N VAL A 15 -9.10 -2.00 -6.04
CA VAL A 15 -8.00 -2.97 -6.19
C VAL A 15 -6.79 -2.66 -5.31
N ASP A 16 -6.75 -1.48 -4.71
CA ASP A 16 -5.63 -1.00 -3.90
C ASP A 16 -5.90 -1.11 -2.39
N GLY A 17 -6.63 -2.14 -1.98
CA GLY A 17 -7.04 -2.41 -0.62
C GLY A 17 -8.55 -2.63 -0.50
N GLU A 18 -9.00 -2.90 0.72
CA GLU A 18 -10.41 -3.20 0.98
C GLU A 18 -11.29 -1.94 0.92
N GLY A 19 -12.47 -2.09 0.32
CA GLY A 19 -13.46 -1.02 0.15
C GLY A 19 -13.18 -0.11 -1.04
N ILE A 20 -13.82 1.05 -1.07
CA ILE A 20 -13.59 2.08 -2.09
C ILE A 20 -12.52 3.04 -1.55
N ARG A 21 -11.45 3.24 -2.29
CA ARG A 21 -10.27 3.95 -1.79
C ARG A 21 -9.81 5.06 -2.72
N THR A 22 -9.22 6.08 -2.15
CA THR A 22 -8.44 7.05 -2.92
C THR A 22 -6.96 6.68 -2.81
N VAL A 23 -6.29 6.56 -3.96
CA VAL A 23 -4.87 6.23 -4.02
C VAL A 23 -4.04 7.49 -4.17
N ILE A 24 -3.02 7.61 -3.33
CA ILE A 24 -1.98 8.63 -3.40
C ILE A 24 -0.76 7.98 -4.05
N TRP A 25 -0.46 8.39 -5.27
CA TRP A 25 0.65 7.87 -6.06
C TRP A 25 1.94 8.65 -5.76
N THR A 26 2.74 8.16 -4.82
CA THR A 26 4.03 8.79 -4.48
C THR A 26 5.06 8.60 -5.59
N GLN A 27 5.97 9.55 -5.73
CA GLN A 27 7.10 9.46 -6.66
C GLN A 27 8.38 9.10 -5.92
N GLY A 28 9.24 8.31 -6.58
CA GLY A 28 10.51 7.84 -6.08
C GLY A 28 10.46 6.43 -5.50
N CYS A 29 11.26 5.51 -6.06
CA CYS A 29 11.36 4.13 -5.57
C CYS A 29 12.77 3.59 -5.78
N PRO A 30 13.46 3.11 -4.72
CA PRO A 30 14.82 2.59 -4.83
C PRO A 30 14.88 1.11 -5.21
N HIS A 31 13.72 0.42 -5.30
CA HIS A 31 13.68 -1.05 -5.40
C HIS A 31 13.94 -1.60 -6.79
N ASN A 32 13.59 -0.85 -7.83
CA ASN A 32 13.80 -1.21 -9.24
C ASN A 32 13.39 -2.66 -9.58
N CYS A 33 12.18 -3.05 -9.16
CA CYS A 33 11.69 -4.42 -9.34
C CYS A 33 11.49 -4.74 -10.83
N LEU A 34 12.01 -5.89 -11.28
CA LEU A 34 11.78 -6.37 -12.64
C LEU A 34 10.28 -6.61 -12.87
N GLY A 35 9.72 -5.97 -13.91
CA GLY A 35 8.29 -6.06 -14.22
C GLY A 35 7.40 -5.26 -13.26
N CYS A 36 7.93 -4.23 -12.61
CA CYS A 36 7.17 -3.30 -11.81
C CYS A 36 5.92 -2.81 -12.56
N HIS A 37 4.80 -2.63 -11.85
CA HIS A 37 3.56 -2.14 -12.46
C HIS A 37 3.62 -0.64 -12.78
N ASN A 38 4.46 0.13 -12.05
CA ASN A 38 4.57 1.58 -12.15
C ASN A 38 6.05 2.01 -12.32
N PRO A 39 6.75 1.59 -13.39
CA PRO A 39 8.18 1.86 -13.55
C PRO A 39 8.49 3.36 -13.68
N GLU A 40 7.55 4.16 -14.14
CA GLU A 40 7.62 5.63 -14.25
C GLU A 40 7.77 6.30 -12.88
N THR A 41 7.39 5.64 -11.80
CA THR A 41 7.50 6.17 -10.44
C THR A 41 8.88 5.95 -9.80
N HIS A 42 9.81 5.29 -10.48
CA HIS A 42 11.14 4.98 -9.92
C HIS A 42 12.03 6.22 -9.78
N ASP A 43 11.97 7.15 -10.74
CA ASP A 43 12.81 8.35 -10.70
C ASP A 43 12.54 9.17 -9.42
N LEU A 44 13.59 9.38 -8.62
CA LEU A 44 13.51 10.15 -7.38
C LEU A 44 13.18 11.63 -7.60
N ASN A 45 13.45 12.15 -8.80
CA ASN A 45 13.24 13.54 -9.19
C ASN A 45 12.05 13.74 -10.14
N GLY A 46 11.42 12.64 -10.55
CA GLY A 46 10.22 12.67 -11.41
C GLY A 46 8.99 13.21 -10.71
N GLY A 47 7.84 13.15 -11.39
CA GLY A 47 6.55 13.61 -10.84
C GLY A 47 6.50 15.11 -10.57
N ALA A 48 5.53 15.52 -9.77
CA ALA A 48 5.29 16.90 -9.38
C ALA A 48 5.39 17.12 -7.87
N LEU A 49 5.88 18.29 -7.45
CA LEU A 49 5.81 18.74 -6.06
C LEU A 49 4.47 19.42 -5.81
N VAL A 50 3.70 18.87 -4.89
CA VAL A 50 2.34 19.31 -4.52
C VAL A 50 2.34 19.76 -3.07
N ASP A 51 1.70 20.86 -2.74
CA ASP A 51 1.53 21.29 -1.35
C ASP A 51 0.57 20.35 -0.62
N LEU A 52 0.85 20.05 0.67
CA LEU A 52 -0.03 19.15 1.44
C LEU A 52 -1.43 19.73 1.60
N GLU A 53 -1.57 21.04 1.60
CA GLU A 53 -2.85 21.75 1.65
C GLU A 53 -3.74 21.36 0.44
N GLU A 54 -3.17 21.26 -0.76
CA GLU A 54 -3.90 20.80 -1.96
C GLU A 54 -4.37 19.35 -1.79
N VAL A 55 -3.52 18.51 -1.19
CA VAL A 55 -3.89 17.10 -0.90
C VAL A 55 -5.02 17.04 0.13
N TYR A 56 -5.00 17.91 1.14
CA TYR A 56 -6.05 17.99 2.16
C TYR A 56 -7.38 18.46 1.58
N GLU A 57 -7.36 19.44 0.68
CA GLU A 57 -8.57 19.91 -0.03
C GLU A 57 -9.22 18.78 -0.86
N ILE A 58 -8.39 17.96 -1.53
CA ILE A 58 -8.89 16.80 -2.26
C ILE A 58 -9.50 15.79 -1.28
N ILE A 59 -8.82 15.47 -0.17
CA ILE A 59 -9.34 14.55 0.85
C ILE A 59 -10.67 15.05 1.43
N ASP A 60 -10.81 16.36 1.63
CA ASP A 60 -12.04 16.97 2.13
C ASP A 60 -13.21 16.89 1.15
N SER A 61 -12.91 16.81 -0.14
CA SER A 61 -13.92 16.69 -1.20
C SER A 61 -14.36 15.25 -1.48
N LEU A 62 -13.74 14.24 -0.85
CA LEU A 62 -14.06 12.84 -1.09
C LEU A 62 -15.41 12.46 -0.50
N GLU A 63 -16.22 11.74 -1.28
CA GLU A 63 -17.51 11.20 -0.86
C GLU A 63 -17.57 9.69 -1.12
N GLY A 64 -18.06 8.92 -0.13
CA GLY A 64 -18.24 7.47 -0.27
C GLY A 64 -16.97 6.63 -0.17
N GLN A 65 -15.81 7.24 0.02
CA GLN A 65 -14.55 6.54 0.21
C GLN A 65 -14.49 5.89 1.60
N THR A 66 -13.94 4.68 1.69
CA THR A 66 -13.71 3.99 2.97
C THR A 66 -12.29 4.19 3.50
N GLY A 67 -11.36 4.61 2.65
CA GLY A 67 -9.99 4.81 3.05
C GLY A 67 -9.07 5.40 2.00
N ILE A 68 -7.85 5.66 2.45
CA ILE A 68 -6.75 6.18 1.64
C ILE A 68 -5.69 5.08 1.50
N THR A 69 -5.11 4.97 0.31
CA THR A 69 -3.97 4.06 0.05
C THR A 69 -2.77 4.84 -0.45
N PHE A 70 -1.64 4.66 0.18
CA PHE A 70 -0.35 5.15 -0.30
C PHE A 70 0.32 4.08 -1.17
N SER A 71 0.60 4.42 -2.42
CA SER A 71 1.20 3.54 -3.43
C SER A 71 2.07 4.36 -4.40
N GLY A 72 2.34 3.81 -5.59
CA GLY A 72 3.12 4.47 -6.65
C GLY A 72 4.56 4.02 -6.67
N GLY A 73 5.49 4.90 -6.31
CA GLY A 73 6.88 4.57 -5.99
C GLY A 73 6.95 3.81 -4.66
N ASP A 74 7.71 4.33 -3.71
CA ASP A 74 7.67 3.80 -2.35
C ASP A 74 7.35 4.93 -1.36
N PRO A 75 6.20 4.90 -0.67
CA PRO A 75 5.80 5.95 0.27
C PRO A 75 6.81 6.20 1.39
N PHE A 76 7.63 5.19 1.76
CA PHE A 76 8.67 5.33 2.77
C PHE A 76 9.93 6.08 2.27
N MET A 77 9.93 6.53 1.02
CA MET A 77 10.89 7.55 0.53
C MET A 77 10.54 8.95 1.04
N GLN A 78 9.25 9.21 1.33
CA GLN A 78 8.70 10.48 1.82
C GLN A 78 7.86 10.25 3.08
N PRO A 79 8.40 9.58 4.13
CA PRO A 79 7.59 9.11 5.26
C PRO A 79 7.02 10.25 6.11
N LYS A 80 7.71 11.39 6.17
CA LYS A 80 7.25 12.57 6.91
C LYS A 80 5.99 13.16 6.29
N GLU A 81 6.01 13.38 4.99
CA GLU A 81 4.89 13.92 4.23
C GLU A 81 3.70 12.95 4.24
N CYS A 82 3.97 11.66 3.99
CA CYS A 82 2.95 10.61 4.05
C CYS A 82 2.34 10.48 5.44
N SER A 83 3.13 10.63 6.52
CA SER A 83 2.62 10.61 7.89
C SER A 83 1.63 11.76 8.15
N GLU A 84 1.95 12.98 7.70
CA GLU A 84 1.06 14.12 7.91
C GLU A 84 -0.27 13.96 7.13
N ILE A 85 -0.20 13.47 5.89
CA ILE A 85 -1.42 13.18 5.11
C ILE A 85 -2.23 12.06 5.77
N ALA A 86 -1.58 10.99 6.24
CA ALA A 86 -2.24 9.89 6.91
C ALA A 86 -2.95 10.34 8.20
N LYS A 87 -2.29 11.16 9.03
CA LYS A 87 -2.89 11.77 10.23
C LYS A 87 -4.12 12.60 9.89
N TYR A 88 -4.04 13.40 8.81
CA TYR A 88 -5.16 14.21 8.35
C TYR A 88 -6.34 13.33 7.92
N ALA A 89 -6.08 12.32 7.09
CA ALA A 89 -7.10 11.39 6.60
C ALA A 89 -7.75 10.60 7.76
N ARG A 90 -6.97 10.16 8.76
CA ARG A 90 -7.50 9.48 9.95
C ARG A 90 -8.46 10.36 10.77
N LYS A 91 -8.18 11.65 10.90
CA LYS A 91 -9.11 12.60 11.57
C LYS A 91 -10.46 12.71 10.85
N LYS A 92 -10.48 12.43 9.54
CA LYS A 92 -11.72 12.36 8.74
C LYS A 92 -12.39 10.98 8.77
N GLY A 93 -11.80 10.01 9.48
CA GLY A 93 -12.35 8.66 9.64
C GLY A 93 -11.88 7.64 8.60
N TYR A 94 -10.94 8.00 7.72
CA TYR A 94 -10.43 7.09 6.70
C TYR A 94 -9.48 6.04 7.28
N ASN A 95 -9.63 4.80 6.82
CA ASN A 95 -8.68 3.71 7.04
C ASN A 95 -7.46 3.87 6.11
N ILE A 96 -6.26 3.57 6.60
CA ILE A 96 -5.00 3.82 5.88
C ILE A 96 -4.34 2.50 5.47
N TRP A 97 -4.11 2.35 4.18
CA TRP A 97 -3.27 1.29 3.61
C TRP A 97 -2.00 1.89 3.01
N ALA A 98 -0.91 1.11 3.01
CA ALA A 98 0.31 1.48 2.30
C ALA A 98 0.97 0.27 1.67
N TYR A 99 1.57 0.49 0.49
CA TYR A 99 2.37 -0.48 -0.24
C TYR A 99 3.85 -0.07 -0.15
N THR A 100 4.74 -1.04 0.05
CA THR A 100 6.17 -0.79 0.07
C THR A 100 6.96 -2.00 -0.44
N GLY A 101 8.10 -1.74 -1.05
CA GLY A 101 9.05 -2.79 -1.40
C GLY A 101 9.96 -3.21 -0.23
N TYR A 102 9.99 -2.46 0.86
CA TYR A 102 10.65 -2.90 2.09
C TYR A 102 9.85 -4.00 2.78
N THR A 103 10.52 -4.86 3.56
CA THR A 103 9.79 -5.69 4.54
C THR A 103 9.53 -4.89 5.81
N TYR A 104 8.52 -5.29 6.57
CA TYR A 104 8.19 -4.68 7.86
C TYR A 104 9.40 -4.63 8.80
N GLU A 105 10.20 -5.69 8.84
CA GLU A 105 11.42 -5.78 9.65
C GLU A 105 12.50 -4.79 9.19
N GLN A 106 12.61 -4.58 7.87
CA GLN A 106 13.51 -3.56 7.33
C GLN A 106 13.05 -2.16 7.71
N LEU A 107 11.74 -1.87 7.66
CA LEU A 107 11.21 -0.59 8.11
C LEU A 107 11.47 -0.35 9.59
N LEU A 108 11.29 -1.35 10.46
CA LEU A 108 11.63 -1.24 11.88
C LEU A 108 13.12 -0.98 12.10
N THR A 109 13.98 -1.54 11.25
CA THR A 109 15.42 -1.30 11.34
C THR A 109 15.76 0.12 10.92
N LEU A 110 15.21 0.59 9.81
CA LEU A 110 15.41 1.96 9.31
C LEU A 110 14.85 3.01 10.29
N ALA A 111 13.75 2.70 10.95
CA ALA A 111 13.12 3.59 11.92
C ALA A 111 14.00 3.89 13.15
N LYS A 112 15.04 3.09 13.43
CA LYS A 112 15.99 3.34 14.52
C LYS A 112 16.85 4.60 14.28
N THR A 113 17.06 4.96 13.02
CA THR A 113 17.86 6.14 12.62
C THR A 113 17.02 7.22 11.95
N ARG A 114 15.83 6.86 11.44
CA ARG A 114 14.90 7.73 10.73
C ARG A 114 13.53 7.62 11.40
N GLY A 115 13.32 8.40 12.46
CA GLY A 115 12.11 8.35 13.29
C GLY A 115 10.81 8.57 12.52
N GLU A 116 10.85 9.37 11.45
CA GLU A 116 9.70 9.64 10.57
C GLU A 116 9.10 8.37 9.92
N ILE A 117 9.91 7.31 9.76
CA ILE A 117 9.43 6.00 9.30
C ILE A 117 8.49 5.38 10.32
N MET A 118 8.85 5.44 11.59
CA MET A 118 7.97 4.94 12.67
C MET A 118 6.72 5.79 12.82
N ASP A 119 6.83 7.11 12.63
CA ASP A 119 5.68 8.00 12.71
C ASP A 119 4.67 7.69 11.61
N PHE A 120 5.12 7.43 10.37
CA PHE A 120 4.24 7.01 9.30
C PHE A 120 3.68 5.59 9.54
N LEU A 121 4.52 4.65 9.99
CA LEU A 121 4.09 3.28 10.26
C LEU A 121 2.92 3.21 11.27
N LYS A 122 2.94 4.06 12.30
CA LYS A 122 1.88 4.14 13.31
C LYS A 122 0.55 4.61 12.76
N GLU A 123 0.55 5.33 11.65
CA GLU A 123 -0.67 5.82 11.01
C GLU A 123 -1.30 4.79 10.04
N ILE A 124 -0.57 3.74 9.69
CA ILE A 124 -1.02 2.71 8.75
C ILE A 124 -1.80 1.63 9.49
N ASP A 125 -2.99 1.29 8.99
CA ASP A 125 -3.77 0.15 9.49
C ASP A 125 -3.30 -1.16 8.85
N VAL A 126 -3.09 -1.15 7.52
CA VAL A 126 -2.67 -2.32 6.76
C VAL A 126 -1.49 -1.99 5.86
N LEU A 127 -0.42 -2.76 5.99
CA LEU A 127 0.77 -2.65 5.16
C LEU A 127 0.87 -3.85 4.21
N VAL A 128 1.02 -3.56 2.91
CA VAL A 128 1.43 -4.57 1.93
C VAL A 128 2.92 -4.42 1.71
N ASP A 129 3.69 -5.37 2.24
CA ASP A 129 5.14 -5.30 2.29
C ASP A 129 5.85 -6.28 1.35
N GLY A 130 7.09 -5.95 1.02
CA GLY A 130 7.98 -6.77 0.21
C GLY A 130 7.98 -6.42 -1.28
N LYS A 131 9.14 -6.57 -1.90
CA LYS A 131 9.34 -6.29 -3.33
C LYS A 131 8.42 -7.14 -4.19
N PHE A 132 7.95 -6.55 -5.30
CA PHE A 132 7.33 -7.34 -6.35
C PHE A 132 8.37 -8.30 -6.96
N GLU A 133 8.02 -9.57 -7.04
CA GLU A 133 8.82 -10.61 -7.69
C GLU A 133 8.07 -11.18 -8.90
N LEU A 134 8.56 -10.88 -10.10
CA LEU A 134 7.92 -11.31 -11.36
C LEU A 134 7.71 -12.83 -11.43
N ALA A 135 8.67 -13.62 -10.93
CA ALA A 135 8.56 -15.07 -10.88
C ALA A 135 7.45 -15.60 -9.95
N LYS A 136 6.97 -14.75 -9.04
CA LYS A 136 5.89 -15.06 -8.10
C LYS A 136 4.61 -14.26 -8.38
N LYS A 137 4.53 -13.59 -9.56
CA LYS A 137 3.36 -12.84 -9.99
C LYS A 137 2.12 -13.70 -9.98
N ASN A 138 1.04 -13.19 -9.40
CA ASN A 138 -0.23 -13.89 -9.36
C ASN A 138 -1.42 -12.94 -9.44
N TYR A 139 -2.21 -13.10 -10.48
CA TYR A 139 -3.44 -12.32 -10.70
C TYR A 139 -4.60 -12.69 -9.75
N GLN A 140 -4.50 -13.80 -9.03
CA GLN A 140 -5.50 -14.21 -8.03
C GLN A 140 -5.15 -13.73 -6.63
N ALA A 141 -3.95 -13.16 -6.45
CA ALA A 141 -3.52 -12.62 -5.17
C ALA A 141 -4.24 -11.30 -4.91
N ILE A 142 -5.21 -11.31 -4.01
CA ILE A 142 -5.99 -10.12 -3.65
C ILE A 142 -5.07 -9.06 -3.04
N PHE A 143 -5.15 -7.83 -3.55
CA PHE A 143 -4.42 -6.64 -3.08
C PHE A 143 -2.89 -6.76 -3.04
N ARG A 144 -2.28 -7.63 -3.84
CA ARG A 144 -0.81 -7.75 -3.96
C ARG A 144 -0.43 -8.28 -5.34
N GLY A 145 0.76 -7.88 -5.82
CA GLY A 145 1.23 -8.24 -7.16
C GLY A 145 1.88 -9.61 -7.25
N SER A 146 2.46 -10.10 -6.15
CA SER A 146 3.18 -11.38 -6.10
C SER A 146 3.01 -12.08 -4.75
N TYR A 147 3.11 -13.40 -4.74
CA TYR A 147 2.82 -14.23 -3.56
C TYR A 147 3.78 -14.02 -2.37
N ASN A 148 4.98 -13.51 -2.58
CA ASN A 148 5.92 -13.22 -1.51
C ASN A 148 5.52 -11.98 -0.69
N GLN A 149 4.68 -11.10 -1.23
CA GLN A 149 4.21 -9.92 -0.50
C GLN A 149 3.23 -10.35 0.59
N ARG A 150 3.32 -9.67 1.74
CA ARG A 150 2.48 -9.94 2.92
C ARG A 150 1.51 -8.79 3.14
N ILE A 151 0.31 -9.12 3.60
CA ILE A 151 -0.68 -8.12 4.03
C ILE A 151 -0.73 -8.17 5.55
N ILE A 152 -0.25 -7.12 6.20
CA ILE A 152 0.10 -7.05 7.61
C ILE A 152 -0.86 -6.11 8.34
N ASP A 153 -1.42 -6.54 9.46
CA ASP A 153 -2.06 -5.68 10.45
C ASP A 153 -0.96 -4.96 11.25
N VAL A 154 -0.81 -3.66 11.01
CA VAL A 154 0.30 -2.89 11.58
C VAL A 154 0.10 -2.66 13.07
N ALA A 155 -1.11 -2.32 13.50
CA ALA A 155 -1.39 -2.06 14.92
C ALA A 155 -1.12 -3.28 15.79
N SER A 156 -1.62 -4.45 15.36
CA SER A 156 -1.37 -5.73 16.03
C SER A 156 0.12 -6.09 16.00
N SER A 157 0.80 -5.87 14.87
CA SER A 157 2.23 -6.17 14.72
C SER A 157 3.11 -5.32 15.64
N LEU A 158 2.80 -4.03 15.78
CA LEU A 158 3.52 -3.13 16.69
C LEU A 158 3.29 -3.53 18.15
N LYS A 159 2.05 -3.87 18.52
CA LYS A 159 1.68 -4.30 19.87
C LYS A 159 2.36 -5.61 20.27
N GLU A 160 2.33 -6.60 19.37
CA GLU A 160 2.88 -7.93 19.63
C GLU A 160 4.39 -8.04 19.37
N LYS A 161 5.00 -6.98 18.81
CA LYS A 161 6.43 -6.94 18.40
C LYS A 161 6.83 -8.06 17.43
N LYS A 162 5.89 -8.52 16.62
CA LYS A 162 6.06 -9.52 15.56
C LYS A 162 5.08 -9.24 14.43
N VAL A 163 5.35 -9.75 13.24
CA VAL A 163 4.42 -9.64 12.12
C VAL A 163 3.11 -10.39 12.43
N VAL A 164 2.00 -9.67 12.34
CA VAL A 164 0.64 -10.21 12.40
C VAL A 164 0.01 -10.02 11.03
N LEU A 165 -0.32 -11.12 10.36
CA LEU A 165 -0.92 -11.10 9.02
C LEU A 165 -2.43 -10.89 9.11
N VAL A 166 -2.98 -10.17 8.12
CA VAL A 166 -4.43 -10.13 7.90
C VAL A 166 -4.83 -11.46 7.26
N GLU A 167 -5.32 -12.41 8.05
CA GLU A 167 -5.55 -13.81 7.65
C GLU A 167 -6.39 -13.94 6.38
N LYS A 168 -7.50 -13.21 6.27
CA LYS A 168 -8.42 -13.29 5.12
C LYS A 168 -7.78 -13.05 3.75
N TYR A 169 -6.62 -12.36 3.70
CA TYR A 169 -5.90 -12.07 2.45
C TYR A 169 -4.63 -12.91 2.28
N ASN A 170 -4.13 -13.52 3.35
CA ASN A 170 -2.90 -14.29 3.33
C ASN A 170 -3.12 -15.82 3.25
N THR A 171 -4.38 -16.27 3.24
CA THR A 171 -4.69 -17.69 3.05
C THR A 171 -4.35 -18.11 1.62
N ASN A 172 -3.40 -19.03 1.47
CA ASN A 172 -3.25 -19.81 0.25
C ASN A 172 -4.47 -20.72 0.15
N LYS A 173 -5.54 -20.32 -0.54
CA LYS A 173 -6.56 -21.27 -0.99
C LYS A 173 -5.85 -22.22 -1.93
N LYS A 174 -5.43 -23.40 -1.45
CA LYS A 174 -5.22 -24.54 -2.30
C LYS A 174 -6.55 -24.74 -3.02
N THR A 175 -6.57 -24.49 -4.32
CA THR A 175 -7.66 -24.94 -5.19
C THR A 175 -7.67 -26.47 -5.05
N THR A 176 -8.52 -26.99 -4.18
CA THR A 176 -8.96 -28.37 -4.28
C THR A 176 -9.69 -28.42 -5.61
N ASN A 177 -9.06 -29.07 -6.59
CA ASN A 177 -9.72 -29.56 -7.79
C ASN A 177 -10.89 -30.43 -7.34
N ARG A 178 -12.08 -29.83 -7.15
CA ARG A 178 -13.31 -30.57 -7.19
C ARG A 178 -13.58 -30.83 -8.67
N GLU A 179 -13.44 -32.08 -9.00
CA GLU A 179 -13.80 -32.73 -10.24
C GLU A 179 -15.01 -32.07 -10.88
N ARG A 180 -14.81 -31.51 -12.08
CA ARG A 180 -15.91 -31.32 -13.03
C ARG A 180 -16.37 -32.71 -13.44
N GLN A 181 -17.33 -33.27 -12.73
CA GLN A 181 -18.11 -34.36 -13.28
C GLN A 181 -18.85 -33.84 -14.50
N SER A 182 -18.44 -34.32 -15.64
CA SER A 182 -19.11 -34.19 -16.92
C SER A 182 -20.50 -34.81 -16.80
N GLY A 183 -21.51 -33.98 -16.67
CA GLY A 183 -22.89 -34.37 -16.96
C GLY A 183 -23.25 -33.87 -18.34
N ILE A 184 -23.06 -34.72 -19.35
CA ILE A 184 -23.70 -34.59 -20.66
C ILE A 184 -25.17 -34.93 -20.42
N TYR A 185 -26.06 -33.99 -20.63
CA TYR A 185 -27.48 -34.30 -20.90
C TYR A 185 -27.83 -33.82 -22.30
N ILE A 186 -28.31 -34.78 -23.07
CA ILE A 186 -28.86 -34.76 -24.43
C ILE A 186 -30.02 -33.77 -24.54
#